data_d1a0bf23e70b725ff662ac3482375584
#
_entry.id   d1a0bf23e70b725ff662ac3482375584
#
_cell.length_a   1.000
_cell.length_b   1.000
_cell.length_c   1.000
_cell.angle_alpha   90.00
_cell.angle_beta   90.00
_cell.angle_gamma   90.00
#
_symmetry.space_group_name_H-M   'P 1'
#
loop_
_entity.id
_entity.type
_entity.pdbx_description
1 polymer ?
#
loop_
_entity_poly.entity_id
_entity_poly.type
_entity_poly.pdbx_seq_one_letter_code
_entity_poly.pdbx_strand_id
1 'polypeptide(L)'
;LRFTNSYWTGYPLTAEKFTDWIVRDPNHKCVTLAMDYRVIGDYMDRSTGIFNFFEYFPEIVKKYTDFKFSTPSMIFSKMDSVAPVYIPREISWFSAERDITPWLGNELQKDFFRKIFLIEEALKKTNDNRLLSDWRRLQSADNLYNMNMRWLNEKGVNDSMSPYDTYVNNMNIFSDIEVRMQQHKL
;
A
#
# COMPACT_ATOMS: atom_id res chain seq x y z
N LEU A 1 17.52 -2.41 -3.58
CA LEU A 1 18.89 -1.89 -3.74
C LEU A 1 19.98 -2.97 -3.58
N ARG A 2 19.86 -3.93 -2.64
CA ARG A 2 20.91 -4.95 -2.42
C ARG A 2 20.93 -6.07 -3.46
N PHE A 3 19.86 -6.28 -4.20
CA PHE A 3 19.82 -7.23 -5.32
C PHE A 3 20.59 -6.74 -6.55
N THR A 4 20.72 -5.41 -6.73
CA THR A 4 21.33 -4.80 -7.91
C THR A 4 22.66 -4.11 -7.63
N ASN A 5 23.02 -3.91 -6.36
CA ASN A 5 24.24 -3.23 -5.98
C ASN A 5 25.42 -4.21 -5.88
N SER A 6 26.11 -4.42 -7.01
CA SER A 6 27.32 -5.25 -7.08
C SER A 6 28.51 -4.71 -6.29
N TYR A 7 28.53 -3.42 -5.94
CA TYR A 7 29.57 -2.81 -5.08
C TYR A 7 29.35 -3.08 -3.59
N TRP A 8 28.17 -3.61 -3.22
CA TRP A 8 27.97 -4.02 -1.84
C TRP A 8 28.79 -5.26 -1.51
N THR A 9 29.58 -5.22 -0.43
CA THR A 9 30.49 -6.30 -0.03
C THR A 9 29.81 -7.64 0.25
N GLY A 10 28.51 -7.62 0.56
CA GLY A 10 27.68 -8.81 0.77
C GLY A 10 26.98 -9.33 -0.50
N TYR A 11 27.24 -8.72 -1.67
CA TYR A 11 26.63 -9.13 -2.95
C TYR A 11 27.06 -10.55 -3.36
N PRO A 12 26.19 -11.37 -3.97
CA PRO A 12 24.76 -11.16 -4.14
C PRO A 12 23.96 -11.38 -2.84
N LEU A 13 22.77 -10.76 -2.73
CA LEU A 13 21.84 -11.08 -1.66
C LEU A 13 21.21 -12.45 -1.93
N THR A 14 21.47 -13.41 -1.06
CA THR A 14 20.89 -14.76 -1.12
C THR A 14 19.83 -14.96 -0.04
N ALA A 15 18.99 -16.00 -0.20
CA ALA A 15 17.99 -16.35 0.77
C ALA A 15 18.61 -16.71 2.14
N GLU A 16 19.77 -17.38 2.15
CA GLU A 16 20.52 -17.73 3.35
C GLU A 16 20.98 -16.47 4.10
N LYS A 17 21.65 -15.54 3.41
CA LYS A 17 22.12 -14.28 4.01
C LYS A 17 20.95 -13.48 4.62
N PHE A 18 19.83 -13.46 3.93
CA PHE A 18 18.65 -12.77 4.43
C PHE A 18 18.03 -13.48 5.64
N THR A 19 17.98 -14.79 5.60
CA THR A 19 17.53 -15.61 6.73
C THR A 19 18.42 -15.42 7.95
N ASP A 20 19.75 -15.41 7.78
CA ASP A 20 20.71 -15.12 8.86
C ASP A 20 20.45 -13.75 9.52
N TRP A 21 20.03 -12.74 8.74
CA TRP A 21 19.68 -11.45 9.32
C TRP A 21 18.38 -11.49 10.14
N ILE A 22 17.40 -12.24 9.67
CA ILE A 22 16.11 -12.39 10.37
C ILE A 22 16.32 -13.08 11.73
N VAL A 23 17.16 -14.11 11.81
CA VAL A 23 17.37 -14.90 13.03
C VAL A 23 18.44 -14.34 13.95
N ARG A 24 19.12 -13.26 13.55
CA ARG A 24 20.27 -12.73 14.31
C ARG A 24 19.90 -12.25 15.72
N ASP A 25 18.67 -11.76 15.92
CA ASP A 25 18.17 -11.40 17.24
C ASP A 25 17.24 -12.50 17.76
N PRO A 26 17.68 -13.28 18.77
CA PRO A 26 16.91 -14.41 19.30
C PRO A 26 15.66 -13.95 20.10
N ASN A 27 15.55 -12.67 20.42
CA ASN A 27 14.40 -12.12 21.17
C ASN A 27 13.20 -11.82 20.27
N HIS A 28 13.37 -11.83 18.93
CA HIS A 28 12.28 -11.60 18.03
C HIS A 28 11.30 -12.79 17.99
N LYS A 29 10.09 -12.57 18.50
CA LYS A 29 8.99 -13.53 18.42
C LYS A 29 8.27 -13.52 17.07
N CYS A 30 8.35 -12.42 16.36
CA CYS A 30 7.71 -12.21 15.07
C CYS A 30 8.53 -11.24 14.21
N VAL A 31 8.65 -11.55 12.92
CA VAL A 31 9.27 -10.66 11.92
C VAL A 31 8.25 -10.41 10.82
N THR A 32 7.94 -9.15 10.59
CA THR A 32 7.05 -8.73 9.50
C THR A 32 7.88 -8.36 8.27
N LEU A 33 7.61 -9.02 7.15
CA LEU A 33 8.17 -8.67 5.85
C LEU A 33 7.13 -7.87 5.06
N ALA A 34 7.42 -6.61 4.79
CA ALA A 34 6.57 -5.75 3.99
C ALA A 34 7.35 -5.20 2.80
N MET A 35 6.75 -5.26 1.61
CA MET A 35 7.34 -4.71 0.39
C MET A 35 6.25 -4.30 -0.61
N ASP A 36 6.60 -3.41 -1.52
CA ASP A 36 5.79 -3.12 -2.70
C ASP A 36 5.82 -4.36 -3.63
N TYR A 37 4.64 -4.82 -4.06
CA TYR A 37 4.54 -5.99 -4.94
C TYR A 37 5.25 -5.79 -6.28
N ARG A 38 5.35 -4.56 -6.77
CA ARG A 38 6.09 -4.18 -7.98
C ARG A 38 7.59 -4.42 -7.89
N VAL A 39 8.13 -4.65 -6.70
CA VAL A 39 9.54 -5.06 -6.56
C VAL A 39 9.83 -6.33 -7.36
N ILE A 40 8.84 -7.24 -7.49
CA ILE A 40 8.98 -8.50 -8.21
C ILE A 40 8.52 -8.30 -9.65
N GLY A 41 9.47 -8.16 -10.56
CA GLY A 41 9.24 -8.13 -12.00
C GLY A 41 9.16 -6.74 -12.65
N ASP A 42 8.73 -5.70 -11.91
CA ASP A 42 8.67 -4.33 -12.41
C ASP A 42 9.96 -3.56 -12.06
N TYR A 43 10.24 -3.37 -10.78
CA TYR A 43 11.48 -2.68 -10.36
C TYR A 43 12.73 -3.56 -10.43
N MET A 44 12.56 -4.86 -10.28
CA MET A 44 13.64 -5.85 -10.35
C MET A 44 13.21 -7.00 -11.25
N ASP A 45 13.81 -7.07 -12.40
CA ASP A 45 13.60 -8.14 -13.39
C ASP A 45 14.28 -9.45 -13.00
N ARG A 46 14.13 -10.46 -13.85
CA ARG A 46 14.68 -11.79 -13.64
C ARG A 46 16.21 -11.80 -13.53
N SER A 47 16.91 -10.87 -14.21
CA SER A 47 18.39 -10.82 -14.22
C SER A 47 18.97 -10.46 -12.86
N THR A 48 18.19 -9.79 -12.00
CA THR A 48 18.59 -9.41 -10.64
C THR A 48 18.63 -10.58 -9.65
N GLY A 49 18.07 -11.74 -10.02
CA GLY A 49 17.95 -12.91 -9.14
C GLY A 49 16.79 -12.84 -8.14
N ILE A 50 15.93 -11.82 -8.22
CA ILE A 50 14.82 -11.63 -7.26
C ILE A 50 13.83 -12.80 -7.25
N PHE A 51 13.54 -13.40 -8.42
CA PHE A 51 12.65 -14.54 -8.52
C PHE A 51 13.23 -15.77 -7.85
N ASN A 52 14.51 -16.08 -8.11
CA ASN A 52 15.20 -17.20 -7.47
C ASN A 52 15.26 -17.01 -5.94
N PHE A 53 15.49 -15.77 -5.49
CA PHE A 53 15.46 -15.47 -4.06
C PHE A 53 14.12 -15.86 -3.43
N PHE A 54 12.99 -15.43 -4.00
CA PHE A 54 11.66 -15.74 -3.46
C PHE A 54 11.25 -17.20 -3.62
N GLU A 55 11.77 -17.90 -4.62
CA GLU A 55 11.58 -19.33 -4.79
C GLU A 55 12.24 -20.12 -3.65
N TYR A 56 13.49 -19.80 -3.31
CA TYR A 56 14.27 -20.52 -2.30
C TYR A 56 14.06 -20.01 -0.87
N PHE A 57 13.72 -18.76 -0.68
CA PHE A 57 13.62 -18.15 0.65
C PHE A 57 12.70 -18.91 1.62
N PRO A 58 11.47 -19.33 1.23
CA PRO A 58 10.61 -20.10 2.13
C PRO A 58 11.20 -21.46 2.55
N GLU A 59 11.91 -22.12 1.65
CA GLU A 59 12.56 -23.40 1.93
C GLU A 59 13.73 -23.24 2.89
N ILE A 60 14.56 -22.21 2.67
CA ILE A 60 15.70 -21.88 3.54
C ILE A 60 15.22 -21.55 4.94
N VAL A 61 14.18 -20.71 5.09
CA VAL A 61 13.60 -20.39 6.40
C VAL A 61 13.13 -21.63 7.11
N LYS A 62 12.38 -22.51 6.45
CA LYS A 62 11.88 -23.77 7.04
C LYS A 62 13.01 -24.74 7.43
N LYS A 63 14.09 -24.76 6.65
CA LYS A 63 15.20 -25.71 6.85
C LYS A 63 16.13 -25.29 7.98
N TYR A 64 16.40 -24.00 8.11
CA TYR A 64 17.45 -23.49 8.99
C TYR A 64 16.93 -22.72 10.21
N THR A 65 15.61 -22.62 10.37
CA THR A 65 15.00 -21.91 11.50
C THR A 65 13.76 -22.62 12.02
N ASP A 66 13.36 -22.28 13.25
CA ASP A 66 12.07 -22.69 13.83
C ASP A 66 10.91 -21.76 13.45
N PHE A 67 11.17 -20.75 12.61
CA PHE A 67 10.16 -19.80 12.16
C PHE A 67 9.11 -20.47 11.26
N LYS A 68 7.87 -20.03 11.43
CA LYS A 68 6.74 -20.44 10.61
C LYS A 68 6.13 -19.22 9.93
N PHE A 69 5.83 -19.37 8.64
CA PHE A 69 5.04 -18.36 7.94
C PHE A 69 3.63 -18.29 8.52
N SER A 70 3.14 -17.09 8.74
CA SER A 70 1.82 -16.86 9.32
C SER A 70 1.18 -15.60 8.69
N THR A 71 -0.14 -15.51 8.77
CA THR A 71 -0.85 -14.28 8.41
C THR A 71 -0.93 -13.33 9.61
N PRO A 72 -1.08 -12.01 9.39
CA PRO A 72 -1.29 -11.07 10.49
C PRO A 72 -2.43 -11.48 11.42
N SER A 73 -3.57 -11.94 10.90
CA SER A 73 -4.70 -12.39 11.71
C SER A 73 -4.36 -13.54 12.63
N MET A 74 -3.55 -14.51 12.17
CA MET A 74 -3.10 -15.63 13.00
C MET A 74 -2.11 -15.18 14.08
N ILE A 75 -1.27 -14.20 13.79
CA ILE A 75 -0.35 -13.62 14.77
C ILE A 75 -1.14 -12.91 15.86
N PHE A 76 -2.07 -12.01 15.49
CA PHE A 76 -2.90 -11.27 16.45
C PHE A 76 -3.79 -12.16 17.32
N SER A 77 -4.17 -13.34 16.84
CA SER A 77 -4.94 -14.29 17.65
C SER A 77 -4.10 -15.06 18.68
N LYS A 78 -2.77 -15.05 18.56
CA LYS A 78 -1.86 -15.88 19.37
C LYS A 78 -0.86 -15.09 20.22
N MET A 79 -0.68 -13.82 19.91
CA MET A 79 0.31 -12.97 20.55
C MET A 79 -0.36 -11.74 21.13
N ASP A 80 -0.01 -11.44 22.37
CA ASP A 80 -0.44 -10.18 23.01
C ASP A 80 0.31 -8.99 22.43
N SER A 81 -0.33 -7.83 22.49
CA SER A 81 0.30 -6.55 22.12
C SER A 81 1.46 -6.26 23.08
N VAL A 82 2.62 -5.96 22.51
CA VAL A 82 3.83 -5.68 23.31
C VAL A 82 3.83 -4.24 23.82
N ALA A 83 3.43 -3.30 22.98
CA ALA A 83 3.39 -1.87 23.32
C ALA A 83 2.52 -1.09 22.30
N PRO A 84 1.97 0.06 22.69
CA PRO A 84 1.35 0.97 21.74
C PRO A 84 2.41 1.62 20.84
N VAL A 85 2.09 1.76 19.55
CA VAL A 85 2.90 2.53 18.61
C VAL A 85 2.35 3.95 18.55
N TYR A 86 3.21 4.93 18.83
CA TYR A 86 2.87 6.34 18.70
C TYR A 86 3.55 6.94 17.47
N ILE A 87 2.75 7.44 16.54
CA ILE A 87 3.22 8.13 15.33
C ILE A 87 2.72 9.58 15.41
N PRO A 88 3.59 10.57 15.72
CA PRO A 88 3.18 11.95 16.01
C PRO A 88 2.74 12.74 14.77
N ARG A 89 3.00 12.23 13.58
CA ARG A 89 2.64 12.86 12.30
C ARG A 89 2.48 11.79 11.22
N GLU A 90 1.80 12.14 10.15
CA GLU A 90 1.71 11.32 8.95
C GLU A 90 3.10 11.14 8.33
N ILE A 91 3.43 9.90 8.02
CA ILE A 91 4.70 9.52 7.39
C ILE A 91 4.45 8.58 6.22
N SER A 92 5.30 8.67 5.22
CA SER A 92 5.31 7.78 4.06
C SER A 92 6.75 7.53 3.62
N TRP A 93 7.02 6.38 3.02
CA TRP A 93 8.31 6.11 2.37
C TRP A 93 8.30 6.43 0.88
N PHE A 94 7.16 6.89 0.35
CA PHE A 94 6.88 6.94 -1.07
C PHE A 94 7.60 8.08 -1.79
N SER A 95 7.68 9.27 -1.21
CA SER A 95 8.29 10.45 -1.82
C SER A 95 9.48 10.96 -1.02
N ALA A 96 10.18 11.96 -1.56
CA ALA A 96 11.29 12.61 -0.87
C ALA A 96 10.83 13.33 0.41
N GLU A 97 9.63 13.87 0.40
CA GLU A 97 9.00 14.57 1.54
C GLU A 97 8.68 13.63 2.71
N ARG A 98 8.54 12.33 2.45
CA ARG A 98 8.21 11.31 3.46
C ARG A 98 6.93 11.58 4.23
N ASP A 99 5.95 12.21 3.58
CA ASP A 99 4.63 12.57 4.11
C ASP A 99 3.49 12.12 3.19
N ILE A 100 2.28 12.64 3.38
CA ILE A 100 1.09 12.31 2.61
C ILE A 100 0.84 13.24 1.41
N THR A 101 1.77 14.14 1.10
CA THR A 101 1.65 15.08 -0.03
C THR A 101 1.31 14.41 -1.37
N PRO A 102 1.80 13.20 -1.70
CA PRO A 102 1.41 12.53 -2.94
C PRO A 102 -0.10 12.30 -3.08
N TRP A 103 -0.84 12.19 -1.98
CA TRP A 103 -2.28 11.89 -1.96
C TRP A 103 -3.15 13.06 -1.48
N LEU A 104 -2.61 13.99 -0.69
CA LEU A 104 -3.34 15.12 -0.12
C LEU A 104 -2.59 16.46 -0.28
N GLY A 105 -1.79 16.59 -1.35
CA GLY A 105 -0.93 17.77 -1.59
C GLY A 105 -1.61 18.93 -2.27
N ASN A 106 -2.80 18.74 -2.89
CA ASN A 106 -3.51 19.80 -3.60
C ASN A 106 -4.99 19.86 -3.23
N GLU A 107 -5.69 20.92 -3.65
CA GLU A 107 -7.08 21.16 -3.28
C GLU A 107 -8.06 20.15 -3.89
N LEU A 108 -7.81 19.61 -5.09
CA LEU A 108 -8.66 18.56 -5.69
C LEU A 108 -8.64 17.29 -4.83
N GLN A 109 -7.45 16.88 -4.41
CA GLN A 109 -7.26 15.71 -3.55
C GLN A 109 -7.96 15.90 -2.20
N LYS A 110 -7.77 17.06 -1.56
CA LYS A 110 -8.37 17.38 -0.26
C LYS A 110 -9.90 17.47 -0.32
N ASP A 111 -10.42 18.09 -1.39
CA ASP A 111 -11.86 18.20 -1.57
C ASP A 111 -12.51 16.83 -1.78
N PHE A 112 -11.94 16.03 -2.67
CA PHE A 112 -12.42 14.67 -2.89
C PHE A 112 -12.35 13.82 -1.62
N PHE A 113 -11.22 13.81 -0.92
CA PHE A 113 -11.03 13.07 0.32
C PHE A 113 -12.07 13.47 1.38
N ARG A 114 -12.27 14.76 1.60
CA ARG A 114 -13.27 15.26 2.55
C ARG A 114 -14.67 14.80 2.21
N LYS A 115 -15.07 14.87 0.93
CA LYS A 115 -16.42 14.50 0.48
C LYS A 115 -16.71 13.02 0.66
N ILE A 116 -15.77 12.14 0.30
CA ILE A 116 -16.01 10.69 0.44
C ILE A 116 -16.17 10.24 1.89
N PHE A 117 -15.51 10.90 2.84
CA PHE A 117 -15.68 10.57 4.26
C PHE A 117 -16.86 11.28 4.92
N LEU A 118 -17.33 12.41 4.37
CA LEU A 118 -18.49 13.11 4.90
C LEU A 118 -19.77 12.28 4.86
N ILE A 119 -19.92 11.42 3.85
CA ILE A 119 -21.13 10.58 3.67
C ILE A 119 -21.06 9.23 4.42
N GLU A 120 -19.91 8.89 5.04
CA GLU A 120 -19.62 7.56 5.60
C GLU A 120 -20.73 7.04 6.53
N GLU A 121 -21.12 7.83 7.53
CA GLU A 121 -22.14 7.41 8.51
C GLU A 121 -23.51 7.21 7.88
N ALA A 122 -23.92 8.12 7.01
CA ALA A 122 -25.22 8.04 6.33
C ALA A 122 -25.25 6.84 5.39
N LEU A 123 -24.16 6.60 4.67
CA LEU A 123 -24.04 5.49 3.74
C LEU A 123 -24.05 4.14 4.46
N LYS A 124 -23.35 4.01 5.58
CA LYS A 124 -23.38 2.78 6.40
C LYS A 124 -24.76 2.45 6.93
N LYS A 125 -25.59 3.46 7.22
CA LYS A 125 -26.98 3.27 7.68
C LYS A 125 -27.91 2.75 6.58
N THR A 126 -27.57 2.86 5.30
CA THR A 126 -28.41 2.30 4.23
C THR A 126 -28.43 0.78 4.22
N ASN A 127 -27.42 0.11 4.79
CA ASN A 127 -27.18 -1.33 4.73
C ASN A 127 -27.15 -1.90 3.30
N ASP A 128 -26.94 -1.05 2.28
CA ASP A 128 -26.78 -1.48 0.89
C ASP A 128 -25.34 -1.88 0.61
N ASN A 129 -25.11 -3.18 0.41
CA ASN A 129 -23.80 -3.73 0.15
C ASN A 129 -23.20 -3.26 -1.18
N ARG A 130 -24.01 -2.90 -2.19
CA ARG A 130 -23.53 -2.38 -3.47
C ARG A 130 -23.00 -0.97 -3.30
N LEU A 131 -23.78 -0.09 -2.65
CA LEU A 131 -23.33 1.27 -2.32
C LEU A 131 -22.06 1.26 -1.47
N LEU A 132 -22.00 0.39 -0.46
CA LEU A 132 -20.80 0.23 0.38
C LEU A 132 -19.59 -0.23 -0.44
N SER A 133 -19.78 -1.14 -1.40
CA SER A 133 -18.71 -1.62 -2.26
C SER A 133 -18.19 -0.50 -3.18
N ASP A 134 -19.09 0.25 -3.82
CA ASP A 134 -18.73 1.35 -4.72
C ASP A 134 -17.99 2.46 -3.96
N TRP A 135 -18.48 2.83 -2.79
CA TRP A 135 -17.82 3.79 -1.90
C TRP A 135 -16.42 3.34 -1.47
N ARG A 136 -16.25 2.05 -1.12
CA ARG A 136 -14.92 1.49 -0.78
C ARG A 136 -13.95 1.54 -1.94
N ARG A 137 -14.42 1.33 -3.17
CA ARG A 137 -13.59 1.45 -4.38
C ARG A 137 -13.13 2.89 -4.61
N LEU A 138 -13.97 3.89 -4.33
CA LEU A 138 -13.56 5.29 -4.41
C LEU A 138 -12.45 5.65 -3.42
N GLN A 139 -12.29 4.90 -2.32
CA GLN A 139 -11.24 5.12 -1.32
C GLN A 139 -9.86 4.57 -1.74
N SER A 140 -9.74 3.98 -2.94
CA SER A 140 -8.43 3.55 -3.43
C SER A 140 -7.45 4.74 -3.42
N ALA A 141 -6.25 4.51 -2.88
CA ALA A 141 -5.19 5.50 -2.85
C ALA A 141 -4.80 5.98 -4.26
N ASP A 142 -4.99 5.14 -5.28
CA ASP A 142 -4.71 5.49 -6.68
C ASP A 142 -5.61 6.62 -7.17
N ASN A 143 -6.86 6.68 -6.73
CA ASN A 143 -7.77 7.78 -7.06
C ASN A 143 -7.22 9.14 -6.61
N LEU A 144 -6.69 9.21 -5.39
CA LEU A 144 -6.04 10.41 -4.86
C LEU A 144 -4.70 10.66 -5.56
N TYR A 145 -3.90 9.63 -5.73
CA TYR A 145 -2.57 9.72 -6.34
C TYR A 145 -2.62 10.27 -7.77
N ASN A 146 -3.57 9.79 -8.58
CA ASN A 146 -3.74 10.23 -9.96
C ASN A 146 -4.24 11.69 -10.10
N MET A 147 -4.73 12.31 -9.02
CA MET A 147 -5.03 13.74 -8.96
C MET A 147 -3.81 14.62 -8.60
N ASN A 148 -2.62 14.03 -8.42
CA ASN A 148 -1.43 14.78 -8.07
C ASN A 148 -0.90 15.56 -9.27
N MET A 149 -0.85 16.89 -9.14
CA MET A 149 -0.44 17.81 -10.23
C MET A 149 1.06 17.72 -10.57
N ARG A 150 1.91 17.18 -9.69
CA ARG A 150 3.36 17.04 -9.96
C ARG A 150 3.65 16.09 -11.12
N TRP A 151 2.79 15.11 -11.36
CA TRP A 151 2.98 14.10 -12.41
C TRP A 151 2.69 14.62 -13.83
N LEU A 152 2.06 15.78 -13.96
CA LEU A 152 1.86 16.42 -15.28
C LEU A 152 3.19 16.73 -15.99
N ASN A 153 4.25 16.97 -15.21
CA ASN A 153 5.57 17.34 -15.75
C ASN A 153 6.52 16.15 -15.94
N GLU A 154 6.26 15.02 -15.30
CA GLU A 154 7.16 13.86 -15.27
C GLU A 154 6.74 12.74 -16.22
N LYS A 155 5.44 12.55 -16.40
CA LYS A 155 4.90 11.63 -17.39
C LYS A 155 4.62 12.43 -18.66
N GLY A 156 5.36 12.16 -19.73
CA GLY A 156 5.03 12.72 -21.06
C GLY A 156 3.56 12.49 -21.38
N VAL A 157 2.96 13.41 -22.09
CA VAL A 157 1.53 13.63 -22.42
C VAL A 157 0.73 12.39 -22.94
N ASN A 158 1.23 11.18 -22.80
CA ASN A 158 0.64 9.95 -23.34
C ASN A 158 -0.19 9.12 -22.33
N ASP A 159 -0.31 9.51 -21.07
CA ASP A 159 -1.25 8.88 -20.14
C ASP A 159 -2.61 9.57 -20.23
N SER A 160 -3.60 8.84 -20.61
CA SER A 160 -4.91 9.22 -21.17
C SER A 160 -5.84 10.06 -20.26
N MET A 161 -5.45 10.40 -19.03
CA MET A 161 -6.28 11.19 -18.10
C MET A 161 -5.44 12.20 -17.32
N SER A 162 -5.87 13.47 -17.37
CA SER A 162 -5.28 14.50 -16.52
C SER A 162 -5.73 14.35 -15.05
N PRO A 163 -4.99 14.93 -14.08
CA PRO A 163 -5.44 15.00 -12.68
C PRO A 163 -6.84 15.60 -12.51
N TYR A 164 -7.19 16.56 -13.36
CA TYR A 164 -8.51 17.17 -13.37
C TYR A 164 -9.58 16.20 -13.89
N ASP A 165 -9.31 15.47 -14.98
CA ASP A 165 -10.24 14.46 -15.50
C ASP A 165 -10.47 13.35 -14.48
N THR A 166 -9.40 12.94 -13.78
CA THR A 166 -9.50 11.97 -12.67
C THR A 166 -10.43 12.48 -11.57
N TYR A 167 -10.26 13.76 -11.18
CA TYR A 167 -11.15 14.38 -10.19
C TYR A 167 -12.61 14.40 -10.65
N VAL A 168 -12.87 14.86 -11.88
CA VAL A 168 -14.22 14.93 -12.44
C VAL A 168 -14.87 13.55 -12.50
N ASN A 169 -14.16 12.54 -12.97
CA ASN A 169 -14.68 11.18 -13.05
C ASN A 169 -15.01 10.61 -11.67
N ASN A 170 -14.13 10.80 -10.69
CA ASN A 170 -14.37 10.35 -9.34
C ASN A 170 -15.53 11.10 -8.66
N MET A 171 -15.67 12.40 -8.95
CA MET A 171 -16.81 13.19 -8.47
C MET A 171 -18.14 12.80 -9.11
N ASN A 172 -18.13 12.37 -10.37
CA ASN A 172 -19.33 11.83 -11.03
C ASN A 172 -19.78 10.53 -10.36
N ILE A 173 -18.84 9.61 -10.06
CA ILE A 173 -19.16 8.38 -9.33
C ILE A 173 -19.65 8.71 -7.90
N PHE A 174 -19.01 9.66 -7.23
CA PHE A 174 -19.42 10.12 -5.91
C PHE A 174 -20.87 10.65 -5.93
N SER A 175 -21.20 11.51 -6.90
CA SER A 175 -22.54 12.07 -7.06
C SER A 175 -23.60 10.98 -7.34
N ASP A 176 -23.27 9.96 -8.11
CA ASP A 176 -24.15 8.80 -8.31
C ASP A 176 -24.41 8.06 -7.00
N ILE A 177 -23.38 7.86 -6.18
CA ILE A 177 -23.57 7.26 -4.85
C ILE A 177 -24.48 8.11 -3.97
N GLU A 178 -24.30 9.45 -3.97
CA GLU A 178 -25.19 10.35 -3.21
C GLU A 178 -26.64 10.25 -3.66
N VAL A 179 -26.90 10.25 -4.96
CA VAL A 179 -28.26 10.11 -5.51
C VAL A 179 -28.90 8.79 -5.09
N ARG A 180 -28.18 7.68 -5.27
CA ARG A 180 -28.68 6.35 -4.86
C ARG A 180 -28.91 6.27 -3.34
N MET A 181 -28.04 6.87 -2.54
CA MET A 181 -28.19 6.93 -1.09
C MET A 181 -29.44 7.71 -0.66
N GLN A 182 -29.82 8.78 -1.38
CA GLN A 182 -31.03 9.53 -1.12
C GLN A 182 -32.29 8.70 -1.40
N GLN A 183 -32.28 7.81 -2.38
CA GLN A 183 -33.39 6.92 -2.70
C GLN A 183 -33.68 5.90 -1.59
N HIS A 184 -32.70 5.57 -0.75
CA HIS A 184 -32.87 4.71 0.43
C HIS A 184 -33.51 5.43 1.65
N LYS A 185 -33.71 6.75 1.56
CA LYS A 185 -34.33 7.53 2.63
C LYS A 185 -35.84 7.72 2.43
N LEU A 186 -36.37 7.29 1.30
CA LEU A 186 -37.80 7.29 0.95
C LEU A 186 -38.40 5.92 1.18
#